data_a68fad897ea6f19909337ff3e0467d4b
#
_entry.id   a68fad897ea6f19909337ff3e0467d4b
#
_cell.length_a   1.000
_cell.length_b   1.000
_cell.length_c   1.000
_cell.angle_alpha   90.00
_cell.angle_beta   90.00
_cell.angle_gamma   90.00
#
_symmetry.space_group_name_H-M   'P 1'
#
loop_
_entity.id
_entity.type
_entity.pdbx_description
1 polymer ?
#
loop_
_entity_poly.entity_id
_entity_poly.type
_entity_poly.pdbx_seq_one_letter_code
_entity_poly.pdbx_strand_id
1 'polypeptide(L)'
;MSEFIKVGEKIVNKPTGLDYDLINGKVYNLKWDRYNGMSYFEEDGSLSLPAKVYTTKSDDIFIKRVNTYFQKTSKLSTGVMLSGIKGTGKTVMAKVIAKNSNLPIIIVDEDYPTGRINDFFRKFETPVTIIFDEVDKHWDTEDLLGWLDGVQTNAKKLVLFTCNNEDRVNDYLKDRCSRVRYIRHFEANDNARFLREILRDKGIAEDKIEDTYTFIVNNFGLLSIDNILSFIDEKLLFPELSNEEIFNDMNISSKKGKKNIIEETPDEEDEDDEDDEDDDDWLYDDDEEYEEDESLHKIIMCSCN
;
A
#
# COMPACT_ATOMS: atom_id res chain seq x y z
N MET A 1 -18.20 -29.00 -3.58
CA MET A 1 -18.58 -29.00 -2.14
C MET A 1 -17.98 -27.73 -1.55
N SER A 2 -18.74 -27.00 -0.77
CA SER A 2 -18.28 -25.74 -0.14
C SER A 2 -17.23 -26.02 0.92
N GLU A 3 -16.18 -25.21 0.96
CA GLU A 3 -15.09 -25.30 1.93
C GLU A 3 -15.36 -24.54 3.23
N PHE A 4 -16.41 -23.71 3.22
CA PHE A 4 -16.69 -22.76 4.30
C PHE A 4 -18.08 -22.92 4.89
N ILE A 5 -18.23 -22.55 6.17
CA ILE A 5 -19.52 -22.39 6.85
C ILE A 5 -19.61 -21.00 7.47
N LYS A 6 -20.84 -20.50 7.58
CA LYS A 6 -21.12 -19.26 8.29
C LYS A 6 -21.58 -19.57 9.72
N VAL A 7 -20.84 -19.03 10.71
CA VAL A 7 -21.16 -19.13 12.14
C VAL A 7 -21.35 -17.72 12.68
N GLY A 8 -22.61 -17.29 12.82
CA GLY A 8 -22.95 -15.91 13.11
C GLY A 8 -22.53 -15.01 11.94
N GLU A 9 -21.69 -14.00 12.19
CA GLU A 9 -21.15 -13.12 11.16
C GLU A 9 -19.79 -13.63 10.57
N LYS A 10 -19.21 -14.68 11.15
CA LYS A 10 -17.93 -15.25 10.74
C LYS A 10 -18.12 -16.35 9.72
N ILE A 11 -17.26 -16.38 8.70
CA ILE A 11 -17.14 -17.46 7.72
C ILE A 11 -15.86 -18.20 8.01
N VAL A 12 -15.95 -19.48 8.35
CA VAL A 12 -14.83 -20.32 8.78
C VAL A 12 -14.70 -21.56 7.89
N ASN A 13 -13.52 -22.20 7.90
CA ASN A 13 -13.34 -23.48 7.23
C ASN A 13 -14.32 -24.51 7.82
N LYS A 14 -14.90 -25.29 6.95
CA LYS A 14 -15.93 -26.28 7.29
C LYS A 14 -15.40 -27.37 8.22
N PRO A 15 -15.94 -27.48 9.45
CA PRO A 15 -15.83 -28.72 10.20
C PRO A 15 -16.93 -29.62 9.75
N THR A 16 -17.31 -30.36 9.10
CA THR A 16 -18.44 -31.27 8.76
C THR A 16 -19.83 -30.70 8.97
N GLY A 17 -20.53 -30.36 7.90
CA GLY A 17 -22.01 -30.31 7.92
C GLY A 17 -22.71 -29.11 7.28
N LEU A 18 -22.15 -27.89 7.20
CA LEU A 18 -22.78 -26.73 6.57
C LEU A 18 -21.89 -26.13 5.50
N ASP A 19 -22.43 -25.94 4.31
CA ASP A 19 -21.71 -25.39 3.17
C ASP A 19 -21.98 -23.89 3.03
N TYR A 20 -20.93 -23.11 2.79
CA TYR A 20 -21.02 -21.70 2.40
C TYR A 20 -20.06 -21.45 1.24
N ASP A 21 -20.63 -21.03 0.10
CA ASP A 21 -19.84 -20.67 -1.08
C ASP A 21 -19.55 -19.18 -1.07
N LEU A 22 -18.28 -18.79 -1.31
CA LEU A 22 -17.94 -17.40 -1.51
C LEU A 22 -18.61 -16.88 -2.78
N ILE A 23 -19.26 -15.71 -2.67
CA ILE A 23 -20.06 -15.12 -3.74
C ILE A 23 -19.20 -14.18 -4.58
N ASN A 24 -19.26 -14.33 -5.91
CA ASN A 24 -18.56 -13.45 -6.83
C ASN A 24 -18.94 -11.99 -6.64
N GLY A 25 -17.94 -11.12 -6.63
CA GLY A 25 -18.12 -9.68 -6.44
C GLY A 25 -18.31 -9.22 -5.00
N LYS A 26 -18.50 -10.14 -4.05
CA LYS A 26 -18.51 -9.80 -2.62
C LYS A 26 -17.11 -9.73 -2.04
N VAL A 27 -17.00 -8.99 -0.95
CA VAL A 27 -15.76 -8.75 -0.21
C VAL A 27 -15.78 -9.51 1.10
N TYR A 28 -14.66 -10.14 1.40
CA TYR A 28 -14.43 -10.92 2.60
C TYR A 28 -13.11 -10.50 3.22
N ASN A 29 -13.14 -10.05 4.47
CA ASN A 29 -11.93 -9.76 5.23
C ASN A 29 -11.42 -11.05 5.87
N LEU A 30 -10.22 -11.50 5.48
CA LEU A 30 -9.56 -12.65 6.10
C LEU A 30 -8.90 -12.21 7.40
N LYS A 31 -9.37 -12.77 8.51
CA LYS A 31 -8.92 -12.44 9.86
C LYS A 31 -8.42 -13.67 10.61
N TRP A 32 -7.63 -13.41 11.65
CA TRP A 32 -7.12 -14.40 12.55
C TRP A 32 -7.75 -14.28 13.95
N ASP A 33 -8.40 -15.34 14.40
CA ASP A 33 -8.87 -15.45 15.78
C ASP A 33 -7.73 -15.96 16.66
N ARG A 34 -7.11 -15.07 17.44
CA ARG A 34 -5.97 -15.39 18.32
C ARG A 34 -6.35 -16.35 19.46
N TYR A 35 -7.62 -16.33 19.92
CA TYR A 35 -8.08 -17.17 21.03
C TYR A 35 -8.30 -18.60 20.59
N ASN A 36 -8.88 -18.80 19.41
CA ASN A 36 -9.21 -20.12 18.90
C ASN A 36 -8.16 -20.67 17.93
N GLY A 37 -7.16 -19.86 17.57
CA GLY A 37 -6.10 -20.25 16.64
C GLY A 37 -6.60 -20.58 15.23
N MET A 38 -7.65 -19.91 14.75
CA MET A 38 -8.29 -20.21 13.47
C MET A 38 -8.45 -18.98 12.57
N SER A 39 -8.37 -19.24 11.26
CA SER A 39 -8.72 -18.25 10.23
C SER A 39 -10.23 -18.22 10.05
N TYR A 40 -10.78 -17.01 9.83
CA TYR A 40 -12.18 -16.83 9.49
C TYR A 40 -12.36 -15.66 8.53
N PHE A 41 -13.50 -15.62 7.86
CA PHE A 41 -13.91 -14.49 7.03
C PHE A 41 -15.01 -13.68 7.69
N GLU A 42 -14.90 -12.36 7.61
CA GLU A 42 -16.01 -11.43 7.80
C GLU A 42 -16.48 -10.94 6.44
N GLU A 43 -17.78 -11.05 6.15
CA GLU A 43 -18.34 -10.51 4.93
C GLU A 43 -18.53 -9.00 5.08
N ASP A 44 -17.87 -8.23 4.19
CA ASP A 44 -17.90 -6.75 4.16
C ASP A 44 -18.83 -6.20 3.04
N GLY A 45 -19.74 -7.03 2.58
CA GLY A 45 -20.73 -6.63 1.57
C GLY A 45 -20.13 -6.29 0.21
N SER A 46 -19.75 -5.03 -0.01
CA SER A 46 -19.22 -4.55 -1.30
C SER A 46 -17.91 -3.78 -1.14
N LEU A 47 -17.11 -3.79 -2.20
CA LEU A 47 -15.84 -3.08 -2.25
C LEU A 47 -16.06 -1.56 -2.16
N SER A 48 -15.52 -0.94 -1.11
CA SER A 48 -15.57 0.52 -0.95
C SER A 48 -14.67 1.18 -2.00
N LEU A 49 -15.28 1.89 -2.94
CA LEU A 49 -14.63 2.72 -3.95
C LEU A 49 -15.14 4.15 -3.84
N PRO A 50 -14.32 5.16 -4.22
CA PRO A 50 -14.80 6.54 -4.35
C PRO A 50 -15.99 6.62 -5.31
N ALA A 51 -16.88 7.61 -5.13
CA ALA A 51 -18.01 7.84 -6.01
C ALA A 51 -17.60 8.00 -7.49
N LYS A 52 -16.43 8.61 -7.73
CA LYS A 52 -15.79 8.69 -9.04
C LYS A 52 -14.35 8.23 -8.94
N VAL A 53 -13.95 7.34 -9.83
CA VAL A 53 -12.57 6.89 -10.01
C VAL A 53 -12.02 7.54 -11.28
N TYR A 54 -10.94 8.29 -11.14
CA TYR A 54 -10.26 8.92 -12.27
C TYR A 54 -9.24 7.92 -12.86
N THR A 55 -9.39 7.64 -14.17
CA THR A 55 -8.50 6.74 -14.91
C THR A 55 -8.07 7.36 -16.23
N THR A 56 -6.88 7.01 -16.70
CA THR A 56 -6.43 7.32 -18.05
C THR A 56 -6.71 6.15 -18.98
N LYS A 57 -6.62 6.37 -20.29
CA LYS A 57 -6.64 5.28 -21.28
C LYS A 57 -5.56 4.21 -21.00
N SER A 58 -4.40 4.62 -20.49
CA SER A 58 -3.33 3.70 -20.07
C SER A 58 -3.75 2.83 -18.89
N ASP A 59 -4.47 3.43 -17.92
CA ASP A 59 -5.01 2.70 -16.76
C ASP A 59 -6.04 1.66 -17.20
N ASP A 60 -6.96 2.05 -18.06
CA ASP A 60 -7.99 1.15 -18.59
C ASP A 60 -7.39 -0.01 -19.39
N ILE A 61 -6.37 0.26 -20.21
CA ILE A 61 -5.63 -0.77 -20.93
C ILE A 61 -4.92 -1.71 -19.95
N PHE A 62 -4.29 -1.18 -18.90
CA PHE A 62 -3.60 -1.98 -17.90
C PHE A 62 -4.57 -2.90 -17.15
N ILE A 63 -5.68 -2.35 -16.66
CA ILE A 63 -6.74 -3.11 -15.97
C ILE A 63 -7.26 -4.24 -16.88
N LYS A 64 -7.56 -3.91 -18.14
CA LYS A 64 -8.03 -4.88 -19.14
C LYS A 64 -7.00 -5.97 -19.39
N ARG A 65 -5.71 -5.62 -19.52
CA ARG A 65 -4.61 -6.59 -19.75
C ARG A 65 -4.49 -7.57 -18.59
N VAL A 66 -4.48 -7.07 -17.36
CA VAL A 66 -4.40 -7.90 -16.14
C VAL A 66 -5.54 -8.92 -16.12
N ASN A 67 -6.78 -8.45 -16.22
CA ASN A 67 -7.95 -9.32 -16.12
C ASN A 67 -8.05 -10.29 -17.31
N THR A 68 -7.74 -9.84 -18.54
CA THR A 68 -7.74 -10.72 -19.73
C THR A 68 -6.68 -11.81 -19.61
N TYR A 69 -5.46 -11.46 -19.16
CA TYR A 69 -4.42 -12.45 -18.96
C TYR A 69 -4.81 -13.47 -17.90
N PHE A 70 -5.28 -13.00 -16.74
CA PHE A 70 -5.72 -13.88 -15.66
C PHE A 70 -6.80 -14.88 -16.11
N GLN A 71 -7.80 -14.41 -16.86
CA GLN A 71 -8.88 -15.26 -17.36
C GLN A 71 -8.37 -16.32 -18.35
N LYS A 72 -7.46 -15.94 -19.27
CA LYS A 72 -7.02 -16.80 -20.39
C LYS A 72 -5.83 -17.69 -20.07
N THR A 73 -5.03 -17.36 -19.05
CA THR A 73 -3.84 -18.15 -18.70
C THR A 73 -4.23 -19.49 -18.08
N SER A 74 -3.38 -20.50 -18.32
CA SER A 74 -3.43 -21.79 -17.59
C SER A 74 -2.75 -21.73 -16.22
N LYS A 75 -2.01 -20.63 -15.91
CA LYS A 75 -1.36 -20.47 -14.61
C LYS A 75 -2.39 -20.29 -13.51
N LEU A 76 -2.11 -20.89 -12.37
CA LEU A 76 -2.99 -20.85 -11.20
C LEU A 76 -2.83 -19.54 -10.39
N SER A 77 -1.69 -18.85 -10.49
CA SER A 77 -1.46 -17.59 -9.82
C SER A 77 -1.09 -16.49 -10.80
N THR A 78 -1.58 -15.27 -10.56
CA THR A 78 -1.21 -14.04 -11.28
C THR A 78 -1.05 -12.91 -10.27
N GLY A 79 0.18 -12.52 -10.00
CA GLY A 79 0.50 -11.40 -9.13
C GLY A 79 0.56 -10.08 -9.88
N VAL A 80 0.09 -9.02 -9.23
CA VAL A 80 0.18 -7.61 -9.67
C VAL A 80 0.67 -6.79 -8.50
N MET A 81 1.72 -6.02 -8.69
CA MET A 81 2.23 -5.08 -7.70
C MET A 81 1.98 -3.64 -8.16
N LEU A 82 1.40 -2.85 -7.29
CA LEU A 82 1.15 -1.44 -7.47
C LEU A 82 2.01 -0.69 -6.45
N SER A 83 3.09 -0.09 -6.91
CA SER A 83 4.09 0.51 -6.03
C SER A 83 4.18 2.02 -6.22
N GLY A 84 4.73 2.72 -5.24
CA GLY A 84 4.98 4.15 -5.31
C GLY A 84 4.40 4.93 -4.14
N ILE A 85 4.41 6.24 -4.23
CA ILE A 85 4.16 7.16 -3.12
C ILE A 85 2.73 7.03 -2.56
N LYS A 86 2.57 7.21 -1.25
CA LYS A 86 1.27 7.19 -0.56
C LYS A 86 0.32 8.26 -1.15
N GLY A 87 -0.97 7.95 -1.25
CA GLY A 87 -2.00 8.89 -1.73
C GLY A 87 -2.10 9.04 -3.26
N THR A 88 -1.37 8.22 -4.04
CA THR A 88 -1.37 8.28 -5.51
C THR A 88 -2.42 7.39 -6.18
N GLY A 89 -3.21 6.63 -5.40
CA GLY A 89 -4.33 5.84 -5.92
C GLY A 89 -4.07 4.33 -6.09
N LYS A 90 -2.96 3.79 -5.55
CA LYS A 90 -2.62 2.35 -5.63
C LYS A 90 -3.74 1.43 -5.14
N THR A 91 -4.23 1.65 -3.92
CA THR A 91 -5.30 0.85 -3.33
C THR A 91 -6.60 0.97 -4.13
N VAL A 92 -6.91 2.15 -4.67
CA VAL A 92 -8.06 2.34 -5.56
C VAL A 92 -7.90 1.52 -6.84
N MET A 93 -6.72 1.55 -7.47
CA MET A 93 -6.44 0.74 -8.66
C MET A 93 -6.53 -0.76 -8.37
N ALA A 94 -5.99 -1.24 -7.24
CA ALA A 94 -6.14 -2.63 -6.82
C ALA A 94 -7.61 -3.02 -6.70
N LYS A 95 -8.41 -2.20 -6.04
CA LYS A 95 -9.86 -2.42 -5.91
C LYS A 95 -10.58 -2.43 -7.26
N VAL A 96 -10.20 -1.57 -8.20
CA VAL A 96 -10.79 -1.56 -9.56
C VAL A 96 -10.44 -2.84 -10.32
N ILE A 97 -9.18 -3.29 -10.26
CA ILE A 97 -8.76 -4.56 -10.87
C ILE A 97 -9.54 -5.72 -10.25
N ALA A 98 -9.66 -5.76 -8.93
CA ALA A 98 -10.40 -6.79 -8.21
C ALA A 98 -11.88 -6.84 -8.61
N LYS A 99 -12.54 -5.68 -8.67
CA LYS A 99 -13.94 -5.58 -9.11
C LYS A 99 -14.15 -6.14 -10.52
N ASN A 100 -13.20 -5.87 -11.43
CA ASN A 100 -13.26 -6.34 -12.82
C ASN A 100 -12.92 -7.83 -12.99
N SER A 101 -12.39 -8.50 -11.96
CA SER A 101 -12.12 -9.95 -12.01
C SER A 101 -13.40 -10.77 -11.98
N ASN A 102 -14.47 -10.23 -11.42
CA ASN A 102 -15.75 -10.89 -11.17
C ASN A 102 -15.62 -12.19 -10.33
N LEU A 103 -14.71 -12.18 -9.37
CA LEU A 103 -14.47 -13.26 -8.40
C LEU A 103 -14.82 -12.79 -6.99
N PRO A 104 -14.94 -13.69 -6.00
CA PRO A 104 -14.92 -13.31 -4.60
C PRO A 104 -13.63 -12.57 -4.30
N ILE A 105 -13.72 -11.48 -3.54
CA ILE A 105 -12.57 -10.61 -3.21
C ILE A 105 -12.22 -10.83 -1.76
N ILE A 106 -10.98 -11.22 -1.50
CA ILE A 106 -10.45 -11.40 -0.15
C ILE A 106 -9.47 -10.25 0.12
N ILE A 107 -9.74 -9.48 1.18
CA ILE A 107 -8.79 -8.53 1.74
C ILE A 107 -8.15 -9.19 2.94
N VAL A 108 -6.83 -9.30 2.96
CA VAL A 108 -6.11 -9.89 4.09
C VAL A 108 -5.86 -8.81 5.13
N ASP A 109 -6.35 -9.06 6.34
CA ASP A 109 -6.21 -8.14 7.47
C ASP A 109 -4.73 -8.01 7.85
N GLU A 110 -4.28 -6.79 8.17
CA GLU A 110 -2.88 -6.49 8.51
C GLU A 110 -2.38 -7.24 9.76
N ASP A 111 -3.29 -7.61 10.65
CA ASP A 111 -3.01 -8.40 11.85
C ASP A 111 -2.99 -9.92 11.58
N TYR A 112 -3.22 -10.36 10.34
CA TYR A 112 -3.19 -11.78 10.01
C TYR A 112 -1.75 -12.32 10.06
N PRO A 113 -1.47 -13.43 10.78
CA PRO A 113 -0.11 -13.95 10.91
C PRO A 113 0.49 -14.39 9.57
N THR A 114 1.58 -13.76 9.13
CA THR A 114 2.21 -13.98 7.82
C THR A 114 2.55 -15.44 7.60
N GLY A 115 3.15 -16.11 8.58
CA GLY A 115 3.52 -17.51 8.50
C GLY A 115 2.34 -18.51 8.36
N ARG A 116 1.09 -18.05 8.52
CA ARG A 116 -0.12 -18.87 8.30
C ARG A 116 -0.73 -18.71 6.91
N ILE A 117 -0.33 -17.70 6.16
CA ILE A 117 -0.89 -17.39 4.84
C ILE A 117 -0.67 -18.53 3.84
N ASN A 118 0.55 -19.07 3.81
CA ASN A 118 0.88 -20.20 2.94
C ASN A 118 -0.04 -21.39 3.18
N ASP A 119 -0.21 -21.79 4.44
CA ASP A 119 -1.04 -22.94 4.82
C ASP A 119 -2.51 -22.71 4.50
N PHE A 120 -2.98 -21.49 4.64
CA PHE A 120 -4.35 -21.12 4.34
C PHE A 120 -4.64 -21.16 2.85
N PHE A 121 -3.91 -20.41 2.03
CA PHE A 121 -4.18 -20.32 0.59
C PHE A 121 -3.74 -21.55 -0.20
N ARG A 122 -2.82 -22.35 0.31
CA ARG A 122 -2.42 -23.61 -0.30
C ARG A 122 -3.60 -24.60 -0.37
N LYS A 123 -4.44 -24.64 0.65
CA LYS A 123 -5.61 -25.53 0.73
C LYS A 123 -6.86 -24.95 0.07
N PHE A 124 -6.77 -23.72 -0.46
CA PHE A 124 -7.91 -22.99 -0.96
C PHE A 124 -8.23 -23.39 -2.41
N GLU A 125 -9.39 -23.97 -2.65
CA GLU A 125 -9.80 -24.52 -3.95
C GLU A 125 -10.72 -23.59 -4.75
N THR A 126 -11.21 -22.51 -4.14
CA THR A 126 -12.08 -21.52 -4.79
C THR A 126 -11.27 -20.49 -5.55
N PRO A 127 -11.58 -20.19 -6.84
CA PRO A 127 -10.98 -19.06 -7.54
C PRO A 127 -11.32 -17.75 -6.86
N VAL A 128 -10.30 -16.91 -6.56
CA VAL A 128 -10.48 -15.66 -5.81
C VAL A 128 -9.54 -14.57 -6.29
N THR A 129 -9.90 -13.33 -5.98
CA THR A 129 -8.98 -12.17 -6.00
C THR A 129 -8.58 -11.83 -4.59
N ILE A 130 -7.28 -11.69 -4.34
CA ILE A 130 -6.72 -11.44 -3.02
C ILE A 130 -6.03 -10.08 -3.05
N ILE A 131 -6.28 -9.24 -2.05
CA ILE A 131 -5.63 -7.94 -1.88
C ILE A 131 -4.80 -7.96 -0.61
N PHE A 132 -3.50 -7.67 -0.76
CA PHE A 132 -2.58 -7.33 0.31
C PHE A 132 -2.26 -5.85 0.21
N ASP A 133 -2.75 -5.06 1.16
CA ASP A 133 -2.48 -3.64 1.18
C ASP A 133 -1.21 -3.35 1.99
N GLU A 134 -0.38 -2.41 1.51
CA GLU A 134 0.87 -1.97 2.13
C GLU A 134 1.81 -3.13 2.55
N VAL A 135 2.11 -4.03 1.60
CA VAL A 135 2.93 -5.24 1.87
C VAL A 135 4.31 -4.94 2.45
N ASP A 136 4.85 -3.77 2.17
CA ASP A 136 6.12 -3.29 2.69
C ASP A 136 6.11 -2.95 4.19
N LYS A 137 4.92 -2.90 4.81
CA LYS A 137 4.77 -2.57 6.23
C LYS A 137 4.33 -3.74 7.09
N HIS A 138 3.41 -4.54 6.58
CA HIS A 138 2.66 -5.49 7.40
C HIS A 138 3.07 -6.95 7.17
N TRP A 139 3.84 -7.23 6.07
CA TRP A 139 4.03 -8.59 5.61
C TRP A 139 5.50 -8.97 5.47
N ASP A 140 5.89 -10.12 6.00
CA ASP A 140 7.09 -10.80 5.54
C ASP A 140 6.82 -11.38 4.15
N THR A 141 7.41 -10.74 3.14
CA THR A 141 7.15 -11.09 1.75
C THR A 141 7.77 -12.42 1.32
N GLU A 142 8.70 -12.99 2.11
CA GLU A 142 9.21 -14.35 1.88
C GLU A 142 8.12 -15.40 2.13
N ASP A 143 7.31 -15.21 3.14
CA ASP A 143 6.19 -16.09 3.46
C ASP A 143 5.12 -16.16 2.37
N LEU A 144 5.08 -15.17 1.47
CA LEU A 144 4.14 -15.13 0.35
C LEU A 144 4.60 -15.95 -0.87
N LEU A 145 5.88 -16.36 -0.92
CA LEU A 145 6.47 -16.96 -2.12
C LEU A 145 5.93 -18.37 -2.43
N GLY A 146 5.68 -19.17 -1.39
CA GLY A 146 5.40 -20.59 -1.54
C GLY A 146 4.16 -20.93 -2.36
N TRP A 147 3.07 -20.18 -2.20
CA TRP A 147 1.82 -20.42 -2.92
C TRP A 147 1.69 -19.58 -4.20
N LEU A 148 2.46 -18.48 -4.33
CA LEU A 148 2.46 -17.65 -5.54
C LEU A 148 3.09 -18.34 -6.75
N ASP A 149 4.08 -19.19 -6.55
CA ASP A 149 4.69 -19.97 -7.63
C ASP A 149 3.72 -20.97 -8.30
N GLY A 150 2.53 -21.13 -7.77
CA GLY A 150 1.50 -22.01 -8.33
C GLY A 150 1.74 -23.50 -8.10
N VAL A 151 2.86 -23.88 -7.47
CA VAL A 151 3.22 -25.30 -7.20
C VAL A 151 2.33 -25.89 -6.11
N GLN A 152 1.80 -25.04 -5.24
CA GLN A 152 1.06 -25.47 -4.04
C GLN A 152 -0.37 -24.91 -4.00
N THR A 153 -0.93 -24.47 -5.13
CA THR A 153 -2.30 -23.95 -5.17
C THR A 153 -3.19 -24.82 -6.04
N ASN A 154 -4.43 -25.02 -5.62
CA ASN A 154 -5.41 -25.87 -6.31
C ASN A 154 -6.41 -25.06 -7.15
N ALA A 155 -6.46 -23.72 -7.00
CA ALA A 155 -7.37 -22.85 -7.71
C ALA A 155 -6.69 -21.58 -8.23
N LYS A 156 -7.31 -20.95 -9.22
CA LYS A 156 -6.84 -19.67 -9.78
C LYS A 156 -6.91 -18.55 -8.75
N LYS A 157 -5.83 -17.81 -8.57
CA LYS A 157 -5.73 -16.67 -7.66
C LYS A 157 -5.16 -15.45 -8.40
N LEU A 158 -5.93 -14.35 -8.43
CA LEU A 158 -5.44 -13.03 -8.81
C LEU A 158 -4.98 -12.33 -7.53
N VAL A 159 -3.69 -12.02 -7.43
CA VAL A 159 -3.11 -11.45 -6.21
C VAL A 159 -2.65 -10.03 -6.48
N LEU A 160 -3.16 -9.10 -5.71
CA LEU A 160 -2.92 -7.68 -5.84
C LEU A 160 -2.16 -7.20 -4.60
N PHE A 161 -1.00 -6.65 -4.82
CA PHE A 161 -0.15 -6.07 -3.78
C PHE A 161 -0.11 -4.56 -3.95
N THR A 162 -0.25 -3.80 -2.87
CA THR A 162 0.17 -2.40 -2.85
C THR A 162 1.41 -2.24 -2.00
N CYS A 163 2.27 -1.31 -2.38
CA CYS A 163 3.56 -1.08 -1.74
C CYS A 163 3.92 0.42 -1.80
N ASN A 164 4.39 0.99 -0.69
CA ASN A 164 4.88 2.37 -0.67
C ASN A 164 6.39 2.44 -0.87
N ASN A 165 7.13 1.42 -0.44
CA ASN A 165 8.58 1.32 -0.60
C ASN A 165 8.98 -0.07 -1.10
N GLU A 166 9.40 -0.15 -2.37
CA GLU A 166 9.81 -1.41 -3.01
C GLU A 166 11.09 -2.01 -2.41
N ASP A 167 11.95 -1.22 -1.79
CA ASP A 167 13.19 -1.70 -1.17
C ASP A 167 12.92 -2.60 0.05
N ARG A 168 11.72 -2.48 0.64
CA ARG A 168 11.27 -3.33 1.75
C ARG A 168 10.57 -4.61 1.29
N VAL A 169 10.35 -4.75 0.00
CA VAL A 169 9.73 -5.95 -0.59
C VAL A 169 10.83 -6.87 -1.09
N ASN A 170 10.80 -8.12 -0.67
CA ASN A 170 11.80 -9.12 -1.05
C ASN A 170 11.92 -9.22 -2.58
N ASP A 171 13.16 -9.17 -3.11
CA ASP A 171 13.44 -9.20 -4.54
C ASP A 171 12.95 -10.52 -5.18
N TYR A 172 13.01 -11.63 -4.46
CA TYR A 172 12.48 -12.91 -4.97
C TYR A 172 10.98 -12.86 -5.27
N LEU A 173 10.22 -11.95 -4.67
CA LEU A 173 8.82 -11.72 -5.03
C LEU A 173 8.69 -11.01 -6.37
N LYS A 174 9.57 -10.03 -6.63
CA LYS A 174 9.54 -9.14 -7.82
C LYS A 174 10.19 -9.78 -9.04
N ASP A 175 11.26 -10.53 -8.87
CA ASP A 175 12.15 -10.97 -9.95
C ASP A 175 11.55 -12.04 -10.88
N ARG A 176 10.45 -12.66 -10.50
CA ARG A 176 9.83 -13.73 -11.29
C ARG A 176 8.45 -13.36 -11.77
N CYS A 177 8.28 -13.25 -13.10
CA CYS A 177 6.96 -13.09 -13.73
C CYS A 177 5.97 -14.23 -13.45
N SER A 178 6.43 -15.34 -12.87
CA SER A 178 5.55 -16.41 -12.37
C SER A 178 4.87 -16.03 -11.05
N ARG A 179 5.45 -15.13 -10.27
CA ARG A 179 4.96 -14.63 -8.98
C ARG A 179 4.23 -13.30 -9.18
N VAL A 180 4.99 -12.25 -9.50
CA VAL A 180 4.46 -10.93 -9.85
C VAL A 180 4.67 -10.70 -11.33
N ARG A 181 3.57 -10.75 -12.08
CA ARG A 181 3.62 -10.60 -13.53
C ARG A 181 3.63 -9.16 -13.98
N TYR A 182 2.95 -8.31 -13.26
CA TYR A 182 2.81 -6.89 -13.57
C TYR A 182 3.25 -6.06 -12.38
N ILE A 183 4.13 -5.10 -12.64
CA ILE A 183 4.48 -4.06 -11.69
C ILE A 183 4.08 -2.73 -12.32
N ARG A 184 3.40 -1.87 -11.57
CA ARG A 184 3.05 -0.52 -11.99
C ARG A 184 3.45 0.47 -10.91
N HIS A 185 4.25 1.44 -11.33
CA HIS A 185 4.74 2.50 -10.46
C HIS A 185 3.81 3.71 -10.51
N PHE A 186 3.65 4.35 -9.36
CA PHE A 186 2.85 5.57 -9.15
C PHE A 186 3.76 6.66 -8.60
N GLU A 187 3.86 7.76 -9.32
CA GLU A 187 4.72 8.88 -8.98
C GLU A 187 3.95 10.03 -8.31
N ALA A 188 4.69 10.92 -7.61
CA ALA A 188 4.12 12.03 -6.85
C ALA A 188 3.23 12.96 -7.69
N ASN A 189 3.53 13.11 -8.98
CA ASN A 189 2.84 14.01 -9.89
C ASN A 189 1.83 13.31 -10.81
N ASP A 190 1.63 12.00 -10.66
CA ASP A 190 0.75 11.23 -11.55
C ASP A 190 -0.68 11.75 -11.58
N ASN A 191 -1.17 12.28 -10.45
CA ASN A 191 -2.52 12.80 -10.36
C ASN A 191 -2.72 14.15 -11.06
N ALA A 192 -1.65 14.84 -11.49
CA ALA A 192 -1.75 16.06 -12.29
C ALA A 192 -2.56 15.86 -13.58
N ARG A 193 -2.50 14.66 -14.16
CA ARG A 193 -3.25 14.29 -15.38
C ARG A 193 -4.77 14.31 -15.21
N PHE A 194 -5.27 14.18 -13.97
CA PHE A 194 -6.69 14.24 -13.65
C PHE A 194 -7.14 15.58 -13.09
N LEU A 195 -6.21 16.44 -12.71
CA LEU A 195 -6.48 17.63 -11.90
C LEU A 195 -7.50 18.57 -12.56
N ARG A 196 -7.40 18.80 -13.88
CA ARG A 196 -8.39 19.64 -14.59
C ARG A 196 -9.78 19.05 -14.56
N GLU A 197 -9.89 17.73 -14.67
CA GLU A 197 -11.16 17.04 -14.58
C GLU A 197 -11.72 17.11 -13.16
N ILE A 198 -10.87 16.91 -12.14
CA ILE A 198 -11.25 17.04 -10.73
C ILE A 198 -11.77 18.45 -10.44
N LEU A 199 -11.07 19.48 -10.89
CA LEU A 199 -11.48 20.88 -10.69
C LEU A 199 -12.85 21.18 -11.30
N ARG A 200 -13.12 20.68 -12.51
CA ARG A 200 -14.44 20.80 -13.15
C ARG A 200 -15.54 20.07 -12.39
N ASP A 201 -15.29 18.84 -12.01
CA ASP A 201 -16.23 18.00 -11.29
C ASP A 201 -16.62 18.58 -9.93
N LYS A 202 -15.68 19.25 -9.29
CA LYS A 202 -15.89 19.93 -8.01
C LYS A 202 -16.55 21.31 -8.16
N GLY A 203 -16.71 21.82 -9.37
CA GLY A 203 -17.41 23.07 -9.66
C GLY A 203 -16.56 24.32 -9.60
N ILE A 204 -15.23 24.19 -9.72
CA ILE A 204 -14.37 25.37 -9.93
C ILE A 204 -14.75 26.04 -11.26
N ALA A 205 -14.94 27.36 -11.25
CA ALA A 205 -15.32 28.14 -12.43
C ALA A 205 -14.28 27.97 -13.54
N GLU A 206 -14.72 27.83 -14.80
CA GLU A 206 -13.86 27.48 -15.93
C GLU A 206 -12.72 28.51 -16.15
N ASP A 207 -12.96 29.78 -15.88
CA ASP A 207 -11.96 30.85 -15.94
C ASP A 207 -10.89 30.76 -14.86
N LYS A 208 -11.13 30.03 -13.77
CA LYS A 208 -10.19 29.81 -12.65
C LYS A 208 -9.45 28.46 -12.70
N ILE A 209 -9.85 27.56 -13.59
CA ILE A 209 -9.27 26.20 -13.65
C ILE A 209 -7.79 26.23 -13.92
N GLU A 210 -7.33 26.98 -14.93
CA GLU A 210 -5.91 26.97 -15.32
C GLU A 210 -5.01 27.65 -14.28
N ASP A 211 -5.52 28.69 -13.61
CA ASP A 211 -4.81 29.35 -12.51
C ASP A 211 -4.65 28.37 -11.32
N THR A 212 -5.75 27.76 -10.88
CA THR A 212 -5.74 26.79 -9.78
C THR A 212 -4.91 25.55 -10.12
N TYR A 213 -5.02 25.03 -11.35
CA TYR A 213 -4.20 23.91 -11.83
C TYR A 213 -2.70 24.25 -11.75
N THR A 214 -2.31 25.41 -12.30
CA THR A 214 -0.92 25.85 -12.33
C THR A 214 -0.36 26.04 -10.91
N PHE A 215 -1.17 26.64 -10.04
CA PHE A 215 -0.82 26.81 -8.64
C PHE A 215 -0.55 25.46 -7.95
N ILE A 216 -1.48 24.53 -8.02
CA ILE A 216 -1.37 23.20 -7.39
C ILE A 216 -0.15 22.46 -7.92
N VAL A 217 0.03 22.39 -9.24
CA VAL A 217 1.14 21.65 -9.85
C VAL A 217 2.50 22.25 -9.46
N ASN A 218 2.60 23.57 -9.32
CA ASN A 218 3.87 24.24 -9.02
C ASN A 218 4.23 24.23 -7.53
N ASN A 219 3.25 24.21 -6.63
CA ASN A 219 3.48 24.39 -5.20
C ASN A 219 3.37 23.11 -4.38
N PHE A 220 2.48 22.17 -4.73
CA PHE A 220 2.31 20.95 -3.95
C PHE A 220 3.49 20.00 -4.11
N GLY A 221 4.09 19.58 -2.99
CA GLY A 221 5.17 18.59 -2.99
C GLY A 221 4.69 17.18 -3.36
N LEU A 222 3.42 16.87 -3.02
CA LEU A 222 2.75 15.62 -3.35
C LEU A 222 1.34 15.90 -3.85
N LEU A 223 1.05 15.49 -5.07
CA LEU A 223 -0.29 15.57 -5.67
C LEU A 223 -1.12 14.33 -5.29
N SER A 224 -1.37 14.12 -4.00
CA SER A 224 -2.35 13.11 -3.58
C SER A 224 -3.76 13.60 -3.90
N ILE A 225 -4.67 12.66 -4.18
CA ILE A 225 -6.09 13.00 -4.40
C ILE A 225 -6.67 13.69 -3.16
N ASP A 226 -6.28 13.25 -1.98
CA ASP A 226 -6.71 13.82 -0.70
C ASP A 226 -6.32 15.30 -0.57
N ASN A 227 -5.03 15.63 -0.78
CA ASN A 227 -4.54 17.00 -0.74
C ASN A 227 -5.25 17.89 -1.77
N ILE A 228 -5.45 17.36 -2.99
CA ILE A 228 -6.14 18.09 -4.07
C ILE A 228 -7.59 18.40 -3.68
N LEU A 229 -8.32 17.38 -3.20
CA LEU A 229 -9.72 17.56 -2.82
C LEU A 229 -9.88 18.49 -1.62
N SER A 230 -9.04 18.34 -0.59
CA SER A 230 -9.06 19.21 0.58
C SER A 230 -8.80 20.68 0.21
N PHE A 231 -7.83 20.93 -0.66
CA PHE A 231 -7.55 22.30 -1.14
C PHE A 231 -8.71 22.89 -1.95
N ILE A 232 -9.34 22.07 -2.79
CA ILE A 232 -10.50 22.52 -3.59
C ILE A 232 -11.69 22.82 -2.70
N ASP A 233 -11.94 21.97 -1.69
CA ASP A 233 -13.06 22.17 -0.76
C ASP A 233 -12.87 23.46 0.05
N GLU A 234 -11.64 23.79 0.52
CA GLU A 234 -11.32 25.08 1.15
C GLU A 234 -11.57 26.24 0.19
N LYS A 235 -11.10 26.15 -1.05
CA LYS A 235 -11.27 27.22 -2.05
C LYS A 235 -12.73 27.48 -2.41
N LEU A 236 -13.58 26.47 -2.36
CA LEU A 236 -15.01 26.63 -2.58
C LEU A 236 -15.73 27.22 -1.39
N LEU A 237 -15.27 26.93 -0.17
CA LEU A 237 -15.84 27.47 1.08
C LEU A 237 -15.40 28.91 1.33
N PHE A 238 -14.18 29.27 0.93
CA PHE A 238 -13.57 30.58 1.14
C PHE A 238 -13.12 31.21 -0.19
N PRO A 239 -14.07 31.59 -1.07
CA PRO A 239 -13.76 32.08 -2.42
C PRO A 239 -13.04 33.42 -2.44
N GLU A 240 -13.04 34.18 -1.32
CA GLU A 240 -12.34 35.45 -1.12
C GLU A 240 -10.83 35.26 -0.87
N LEU A 241 -10.40 34.10 -0.39
CA LEU A 241 -8.99 33.83 -0.12
C LEU A 241 -8.23 33.49 -1.42
N SER A 242 -6.98 33.92 -1.48
CA SER A 242 -6.05 33.54 -2.56
C SER A 242 -5.61 32.08 -2.44
N ASN A 243 -5.06 31.51 -3.51
CA ASN A 243 -4.51 30.17 -3.48
C ASN A 243 -3.34 30.04 -2.48
N GLU A 244 -2.52 31.10 -2.37
CA GLU A 244 -1.39 31.19 -1.45
C GLU A 244 -1.84 31.17 0.02
N GLU A 245 -2.84 31.97 0.37
CA GLU A 245 -3.38 32.03 1.74
C GLU A 245 -3.90 30.67 2.16
N ILE A 246 -4.77 30.03 1.36
CA ILE A 246 -5.30 28.70 1.63
C ILE A 246 -4.17 27.68 1.79
N PHE A 247 -3.19 27.68 0.85
CA PHE A 247 -2.10 26.71 0.87
C PHE A 247 -1.19 26.84 2.09
N ASN A 248 -0.92 28.07 2.54
CA ASN A 248 -0.04 28.33 3.68
C ASN A 248 -0.64 27.82 5.01
N ASP A 249 -1.95 27.89 5.16
CA ASP A 249 -2.65 27.44 6.37
C ASP A 249 -2.88 25.93 6.39
N MET A 250 -2.88 25.28 5.23
CA MET A 250 -3.11 23.84 5.12
C MET A 250 -1.85 23.01 5.40
N ASN A 251 -2.04 21.81 5.96
CA ASN A 251 -0.97 20.82 6.14
C ASN A 251 -0.64 20.09 4.82
N ILE A 252 -0.21 20.84 3.81
CA ILE A 252 0.21 20.33 2.51
C ILE A 252 1.70 20.60 2.33
N SER A 253 2.47 19.54 2.00
CA SER A 253 3.90 19.69 1.73
C SER A 253 4.16 20.57 0.50
N SER A 254 5.12 21.49 0.61
CA SER A 254 5.53 22.36 -0.49
C SER A 254 6.73 21.79 -1.25
N LYS A 255 6.76 21.94 -2.58
CA LYS A 255 7.95 21.63 -3.39
C LYS A 255 9.20 22.43 -3.00
N LYS A 256 9.02 23.66 -2.50
CA LYS A 256 10.13 24.58 -2.16
C LYS A 256 10.53 24.54 -0.68
N GLY A 257 9.88 23.68 0.14
CA GLY A 257 9.93 23.79 1.59
C GLY A 257 9.11 25.01 2.05
N LYS A 258 8.20 24.84 3.04
CA LYS A 258 7.53 26.00 3.65
C LYS A 258 8.63 26.84 4.31
N LYS A 259 8.87 28.07 3.85
CA LYS A 259 9.57 29.06 4.65
C LYS A 259 8.69 29.28 5.88
N ASN A 260 9.17 28.91 7.04
CA ASN A 260 8.62 29.42 8.28
C ASN A 260 8.84 30.95 8.23
N ILE A 261 7.81 31.69 7.94
CA ILE A 261 7.77 33.13 8.22
C ILE A 261 7.57 33.18 9.74
N ILE A 262 8.65 33.01 10.47
CA ILE A 262 8.77 33.59 11.80
C ILE A 262 8.98 35.08 11.50
N GLU A 263 7.95 35.88 11.68
CA GLU A 263 8.14 37.32 11.85
C GLU A 263 9.07 37.45 13.04
N GLU A 264 10.33 37.80 12.75
CA GLU A 264 11.26 38.25 13.76
C GLU A 264 10.66 39.57 14.29
N THR A 265 10.00 39.50 15.43
CA THR A 265 9.86 40.69 16.28
C THR A 265 11.26 41.10 16.66
N PRO A 266 11.64 42.40 16.52
CA PRO A 266 12.93 42.87 16.96
C PRO A 266 12.99 42.67 18.48
N ASP A 267 13.82 41.74 18.91
CA ASP A 267 14.15 41.57 20.34
C ASP A 267 14.88 42.82 20.79
N GLU A 268 14.35 43.44 21.83
CA GLU A 268 15.01 44.45 22.64
C GLU A 268 16.31 43.84 23.19
N GLU A 269 17.37 44.61 23.02
CA GLU A 269 18.67 44.37 23.61
C GLU A 269 18.56 44.39 25.14
N ASP A 270 18.73 43.27 25.81
CA ASP A 270 19.10 43.21 27.20
C ASP A 270 20.59 42.81 27.30
N GLU A 271 21.34 43.79 27.79
CA GLU A 271 22.75 43.71 28.20
C GLU A 271 22.88 42.87 29.49
N ASP A 272 24.07 42.25 29.59
CA ASP A 272 24.78 41.86 30.81
C ASP A 272 24.24 40.69 31.66
N ASP A 273 25.06 39.62 31.72
CA ASP A 273 25.89 39.34 32.89
C ASP A 273 26.82 38.14 32.65
N GLU A 274 28.06 38.40 32.98
CA GLU A 274 29.22 37.48 33.07
C GLU A 274 29.07 36.49 34.25
N ASP A 275 29.91 35.44 34.15
CA ASP A 275 30.40 34.56 35.20
C ASP A 275 29.66 33.23 35.42
N ASP A 276 30.30 32.13 35.11
CA ASP A 276 31.15 31.32 35.96
C ASP A 276 31.54 30.00 35.28
N GLU A 277 32.84 29.77 35.33
CA GLU A 277 33.52 28.53 35.10
C GLU A 277 33.04 27.43 36.03
N ASP A 278 32.86 26.22 35.56
CA ASP A 278 33.27 25.05 36.33
C ASP A 278 33.51 23.82 35.41
N ASP A 279 34.78 23.42 35.44
CA ASP A 279 35.33 22.14 35.02
C ASP A 279 34.59 20.96 35.65
N ASP A 280 34.33 19.94 34.86
CA ASP A 280 34.39 18.57 35.33
C ASP A 280 34.71 17.59 34.17
N ASP A 281 35.98 17.22 34.16
CA ASP A 281 36.60 16.04 33.54
C ASP A 281 35.92 14.74 34.05
N TRP A 282 35.39 13.92 33.13
CA TRP A 282 35.32 12.47 33.36
C TRP A 282 35.82 11.70 32.15
N LEU A 283 37.12 11.37 32.23
CA LEU A 283 37.76 10.26 31.50
C LEU A 283 37.19 8.93 31.99
N TYR A 284 36.76 8.10 31.07
CA TYR A 284 36.82 6.64 31.21
C TYR A 284 37.39 6.04 29.93
N ASP A 285 38.68 5.64 30.06
CA ASP A 285 39.29 4.58 29.29
C ASP A 285 38.62 3.26 29.68
N ASP A 286 38.33 2.44 28.72
CA ASP A 286 38.42 0.98 28.87
C ASP A 286 38.65 0.36 27.49
N ASP A 287 39.90 0.06 27.22
CA ASP A 287 40.37 -0.87 26.21
C ASP A 287 40.00 -2.29 26.67
N GLU A 288 39.23 -3.01 25.89
CA GLU A 288 39.20 -4.47 25.91
C GLU A 288 39.46 -5.02 24.50
N GLU A 289 40.71 -5.39 24.30
CA GLU A 289 41.15 -6.33 23.26
C GLU A 289 40.45 -7.66 23.41
N TYR A 290 39.82 -8.17 22.35
CA TYR A 290 39.52 -9.57 22.21
C TYR A 290 40.30 -10.16 21.04
N GLU A 291 41.17 -11.10 21.41
CA GLU A 291 42.06 -11.91 20.59
C GLU A 291 41.29 -12.70 19.52
N GLU A 292 41.84 -12.69 18.33
CA GLU A 292 41.53 -13.62 17.24
C GLU A 292 41.92 -15.05 17.62
N ASP A 293 40.97 -15.97 17.61
CA ASP A 293 41.26 -17.42 17.65
C ASP A 293 41.11 -18.00 16.23
N GLU A 294 42.25 -18.10 15.57
CA GLU A 294 42.48 -18.91 14.37
C GLU A 294 42.52 -20.37 14.74
N SER A 295 41.44 -21.10 14.59
CA SER A 295 41.55 -22.55 14.30
C SER A 295 40.19 -23.16 13.96
N LEU A 296 39.99 -23.44 12.67
CA LEU A 296 39.47 -24.71 12.17
C LEU A 296 39.13 -24.63 10.66
N HIS A 297 40.18 -24.61 9.89
CA HIS A 297 40.17 -25.17 8.54
C HIS A 297 40.38 -26.67 8.69
N LYS A 298 39.39 -27.47 8.24
CA LYS A 298 39.66 -28.66 7.39
C LYS A 298 38.46 -29.61 7.34
N ILE A 299 38.21 -30.05 6.11
CA ILE A 299 37.65 -31.37 5.75
C ILE A 299 36.10 -31.40 5.76
N ILE A 300 35.41 -31.51 4.61
CA ILE A 300 35.39 -32.73 3.76
C ILE A 300 34.91 -32.36 2.33
N MET A 301 35.79 -32.60 1.36
CA MET A 301 35.42 -32.99 0.01
C MET A 301 35.32 -34.54 -0.02
N CYS A 302 34.43 -35.03 -0.83
CA CYS A 302 34.28 -36.38 -1.37
C CYS A 302 32.87 -36.91 -1.10
N SER A 303 32.12 -37.44 -2.03
CA SER A 303 32.40 -38.04 -3.32
C SER A 303 31.08 -38.36 -4.01
N CYS A 304 31.14 -38.24 -5.31
CA CYS A 304 30.38 -38.95 -6.35
C CYS A 304 29.77 -40.29 -6.01
N ASN A 305 28.54 -40.52 -6.35
CA ASN A 305 28.12 -41.44 -7.43
C ASN A 305 26.65 -41.24 -7.70
#